data_f3776ecd8e802b59318fdb578aa948b2
#
_entry.id   f3776ecd8e802b59318fdb578aa948b2
#
_cell.length_a   1.000
_cell.length_b   1.000
_cell.length_c   1.000
_cell.angle_alpha   90.00
_cell.angle_beta   90.00
_cell.angle_gamma   90.00
#
_symmetry.space_group_name_H-M   'P 1'
#
loop_
_entity.id
_entity.type
_entity.pdbx_description
1 polymer ?
#
loop_
_entity_poly.entity_id
_entity_poly.type
_entity_poly.pdbx_seq_one_letter_code
_entity_poly.pdbx_strand_id
1 'polypeptide(L)'
;MSTTGFIAVIPARYGSSRLPGKPLKDIAGKPMIEWVYRQTLGSGASEVIVATDDERIAEACRGFGATVELTSAEHPSGTDRIAELARRFEWDDDQIVVNVQGDEPLISPVSIAQTARLLAWHPDATIATLAAPLDRDDQFEDPNFVKVVTTRAGWALYFSRAPIPWPRDGGVPDARRHIGLYAYRAGGLKAISASPPCALEEIEKLEQLRALWLLSLIHI
;
A
#
# COMPACT_ATOMS: atom_id res chain seq x y z
N MET A 1 -9.84 -9.59 23.72
CA MET A 1 -9.28 -8.52 22.89
C MET A 1 -10.14 -8.47 21.65
N SER A 2 -10.86 -7.36 21.44
CA SER A 2 -11.70 -7.20 20.24
C SER A 2 -10.77 -7.21 19.04
N THR A 3 -10.95 -8.16 18.12
CA THR A 3 -10.29 -8.14 16.82
C THR A 3 -10.89 -6.97 16.06
N THR A 4 -10.22 -5.85 16.06
CA THR A 4 -10.61 -4.73 15.21
C THR A 4 -10.59 -5.23 13.77
N GLY A 5 -11.76 -5.46 13.18
CA GLY A 5 -11.88 -5.90 11.80
C GLY A 5 -11.23 -4.87 10.87
N PHE A 6 -10.55 -5.32 9.83
CA PHE A 6 -10.02 -4.44 8.79
C PHE A 6 -10.57 -4.84 7.43
N ILE A 7 -10.70 -3.87 6.55
CA ILE A 7 -11.07 -4.05 5.15
C ILE A 7 -9.79 -4.08 4.32
N ALA A 8 -9.67 -5.03 3.40
CA ALA A 8 -8.57 -5.05 2.44
C ALA A 8 -9.11 -4.63 1.06
N VAL A 9 -8.45 -3.67 0.43
CA VAL A 9 -8.78 -3.20 -0.91
C VAL A 9 -7.62 -3.45 -1.84
N ILE A 10 -7.92 -4.02 -3.01
CA ILE A 10 -6.96 -4.31 -4.07
C ILE A 10 -7.25 -3.37 -5.24
N PRO A 11 -6.55 -2.22 -5.34
CA PRO A 11 -6.71 -1.34 -6.49
C PRO A 11 -6.10 -2.00 -7.73
N ALA A 12 -6.85 -2.01 -8.82
CA ALA A 12 -6.43 -2.58 -10.09
C ALA A 12 -6.85 -1.67 -11.25
N ARG A 13 -5.91 -1.36 -12.15
CA ARG A 13 -6.19 -0.57 -13.36
C ARG A 13 -5.69 -1.31 -14.60
N TYR A 14 -6.42 -1.14 -15.70
CA TYR A 14 -5.99 -1.72 -16.97
C TYR A 14 -4.85 -0.93 -17.61
N GLY A 15 -4.90 0.39 -17.49
CA GLY A 15 -3.91 1.32 -18.05
C GLY A 15 -2.61 1.30 -17.26
N SER A 16 -1.68 0.43 -17.64
CA SER A 16 -0.30 0.43 -17.16
C SER A 16 0.63 0.78 -18.31
N SER A 17 1.49 1.80 -18.14
CA SER A 17 2.43 2.23 -19.17
C SER A 17 3.46 1.16 -19.56
N ARG A 18 3.87 0.31 -18.61
CA ARG A 18 4.86 -0.75 -18.84
C ARG A 18 4.24 -2.05 -19.33
N LEU A 19 3.05 -2.40 -18.86
CA LEU A 19 2.38 -3.65 -19.20
C LEU A 19 0.85 -3.47 -19.16
N PRO A 20 0.20 -3.04 -20.26
CA PRO A 20 -1.25 -2.91 -20.32
C PRO A 20 -1.96 -4.21 -19.97
N GLY A 21 -3.04 -4.14 -19.21
CA GLY A 21 -3.79 -5.30 -18.78
C GLY A 21 -3.05 -6.22 -17.80
N LYS A 22 -2.02 -5.70 -17.09
CA LYS A 22 -1.21 -6.46 -16.13
C LYS A 22 -2.05 -7.30 -15.16
N PRO A 23 -3.15 -6.80 -14.55
CA PRO A 23 -3.97 -7.59 -13.62
C PRO A 23 -4.59 -8.86 -14.25
N LEU A 24 -4.81 -8.86 -15.55
CA LEU A 24 -5.42 -9.96 -16.29
C LEU A 24 -4.39 -10.93 -16.92
N LYS A 25 -3.09 -10.68 -16.73
CA LYS A 25 -2.06 -11.59 -17.24
C LYS A 25 -2.14 -12.94 -16.54
N ASP A 26 -2.11 -14.00 -17.36
CA ASP A 26 -2.11 -15.37 -16.86
C ASP A 26 -0.82 -15.69 -16.11
N ILE A 27 -0.99 -16.25 -14.91
CA ILE A 27 0.07 -16.85 -14.11
C ILE A 27 -0.42 -18.24 -13.69
N ALA A 28 0.14 -19.26 -14.27
CA ALA A 28 -0.20 -20.66 -13.97
C ALA A 28 -1.72 -20.95 -14.04
N GLY A 29 -2.36 -20.47 -15.13
CA GLY A 29 -3.77 -20.74 -15.43
C GLY A 29 -4.78 -19.82 -14.73
N LYS A 30 -4.32 -18.74 -14.09
CA LYS A 30 -5.18 -17.74 -13.42
C LYS A 30 -4.69 -16.33 -13.70
N PRO A 31 -5.60 -15.34 -13.81
CA PRO A 31 -5.18 -13.95 -13.89
C PRO A 31 -4.42 -13.53 -12.62
N MET A 32 -3.41 -12.67 -12.78
CA MET A 32 -2.59 -12.17 -11.65
C MET A 32 -3.43 -11.67 -10.50
N ILE A 33 -4.50 -10.91 -10.78
CA ILE A 33 -5.39 -10.34 -9.75
C ILE A 33 -6.08 -11.41 -8.91
N GLU A 34 -6.36 -12.61 -9.46
CA GLU A 34 -6.95 -13.71 -8.71
C GLU A 34 -5.97 -14.24 -7.65
N TRP A 35 -4.67 -14.30 -7.97
CA TRP A 35 -3.67 -14.70 -7.00
C TRP A 35 -3.59 -13.70 -5.84
N VAL A 36 -3.55 -12.39 -6.14
CA VAL A 36 -3.56 -11.35 -5.12
C VAL A 36 -4.81 -11.46 -4.25
N TYR A 37 -5.99 -11.62 -4.87
CA TYR A 37 -7.26 -11.74 -4.15
C TYR A 37 -7.27 -12.95 -3.21
N ARG A 38 -6.82 -14.12 -3.68
CA ARG A 38 -6.75 -15.34 -2.86
C ARG A 38 -5.80 -15.20 -1.67
N GLN A 39 -4.63 -14.58 -1.89
CA GLN A 39 -3.70 -14.27 -0.79
C GLN A 39 -4.34 -13.31 0.22
N THR A 40 -5.03 -12.28 -0.28
CA THR A 40 -5.69 -11.30 0.58
C THR A 40 -6.81 -11.92 1.41
N LEU A 41 -7.61 -12.86 0.87
CA LEU A 41 -8.60 -13.61 1.64
C LEU A 41 -8.00 -14.36 2.83
N GLY A 42 -6.78 -14.89 2.66
CA GLY A 42 -6.07 -15.59 3.75
C GLY A 42 -5.59 -14.68 4.88
N SER A 43 -5.70 -13.35 4.76
CA SER A 43 -5.22 -12.40 5.76
C SER A 43 -6.12 -12.23 6.98
N GLY A 44 -7.37 -12.71 6.91
CA GLY A 44 -8.38 -12.50 7.94
C GLY A 44 -9.03 -11.11 7.90
N ALA A 45 -8.95 -10.41 6.74
CA ALA A 45 -9.74 -9.21 6.50
C ALA A 45 -11.24 -9.54 6.63
N SER A 46 -12.01 -8.64 7.23
CA SER A 46 -13.48 -8.77 7.34
C SER A 46 -14.16 -8.69 5.97
N GLU A 47 -13.53 -7.96 5.06
CA GLU A 47 -13.98 -7.78 3.68
C GLU A 47 -12.76 -7.61 2.76
N VAL A 48 -12.85 -8.16 1.54
CA VAL A 48 -11.84 -7.99 0.48
C VAL A 48 -12.52 -7.47 -0.76
N ILE A 49 -12.13 -6.27 -1.19
CA ILE A 49 -12.74 -5.56 -2.33
C ILE A 49 -11.68 -5.35 -3.41
N VAL A 50 -12.00 -5.70 -4.65
CA VAL A 50 -11.22 -5.26 -5.82
C VAL A 50 -11.81 -3.94 -6.33
N ALA A 51 -11.00 -2.90 -6.36
CA ALA A 51 -11.38 -1.57 -6.85
C ALA A 51 -10.78 -1.33 -8.23
N THR A 52 -11.60 -1.18 -9.27
CA THR A 52 -11.13 -1.03 -10.65
C THR A 52 -11.94 -0.01 -11.43
N ASP A 53 -11.33 0.57 -12.46
CA ASP A 53 -11.96 1.44 -13.45
C ASP A 53 -12.28 0.73 -14.77
N ASP A 54 -12.02 -0.59 -14.86
CA ASP A 54 -12.11 -1.33 -16.12
C ASP A 54 -13.04 -2.53 -16.01
N GLU A 55 -14.07 -2.57 -16.84
CA GLU A 55 -15.09 -3.62 -16.80
C GLU A 55 -14.49 -5.01 -17.09
N ARG A 56 -13.42 -5.11 -17.91
CA ARG A 56 -12.77 -6.40 -18.20
C ARG A 56 -12.15 -6.99 -16.94
N ILE A 57 -11.57 -6.13 -16.09
CA ILE A 57 -11.03 -6.56 -14.79
C ILE A 57 -12.18 -6.93 -13.86
N ALA A 58 -13.24 -6.12 -13.85
CA ALA A 58 -14.41 -6.38 -13.01
C ALA A 58 -15.08 -7.72 -13.37
N GLU A 59 -15.30 -7.99 -14.65
CA GLU A 59 -15.87 -9.27 -15.13
C GLU A 59 -14.99 -10.47 -14.74
N ALA A 60 -13.68 -10.37 -14.97
CA ALA A 60 -12.75 -11.43 -14.57
C ALA A 60 -12.81 -11.69 -13.06
N CYS A 61 -12.85 -10.62 -12.23
CA CYS A 61 -12.93 -10.74 -10.78
C CYS A 61 -14.25 -11.35 -10.31
N ARG A 62 -15.37 -10.94 -10.88
CA ARG A 62 -16.69 -11.56 -10.61
C ARG A 62 -16.70 -13.04 -10.99
N GLY A 63 -15.98 -13.41 -12.07
CA GLY A 63 -15.87 -14.77 -12.54
C GLY A 63 -15.24 -15.76 -11.54
N PHE A 64 -14.37 -15.27 -10.65
CA PHE A 64 -13.83 -16.09 -9.54
C PHE A 64 -14.42 -15.75 -8.17
N GLY A 65 -15.52 -14.98 -8.12
CA GLY A 65 -16.32 -14.72 -6.92
C GLY A 65 -15.81 -13.57 -6.05
N ALA A 66 -15.02 -12.64 -6.58
CA ALA A 66 -14.57 -11.47 -5.83
C ALA A 66 -15.67 -10.40 -5.71
N THR A 67 -15.68 -9.70 -4.58
CA THR A 67 -16.39 -8.42 -4.45
C THR A 67 -15.64 -7.35 -5.26
N VAL A 68 -16.34 -6.70 -6.18
CA VAL A 68 -15.76 -5.72 -7.10
C VAL A 68 -16.54 -4.43 -7.06
N GLU A 69 -15.79 -3.33 -6.97
CA GLU A 69 -16.32 -1.98 -7.03
C GLU A 69 -15.70 -1.21 -8.20
N LEU A 70 -16.57 -0.69 -9.06
CA LEU A 70 -16.16 0.24 -10.12
C LEU A 70 -15.91 1.62 -9.52
N THR A 71 -14.81 2.22 -9.92
CA THR A 71 -14.32 3.53 -9.44
C THR A 71 -13.95 4.41 -10.64
N SER A 72 -13.78 5.70 -10.40
CA SER A 72 -13.43 6.64 -11.47
C SER A 72 -12.11 6.26 -12.15
N ALA A 73 -12.05 6.44 -13.47
CA ALA A 73 -10.83 6.32 -14.27
C ALA A 73 -9.87 7.50 -14.07
N GLU A 74 -10.35 8.60 -13.51
CA GLU A 74 -9.58 9.84 -13.31
C GLU A 74 -8.58 9.76 -12.14
N HIS A 75 -8.64 8.71 -11.33
CA HIS A 75 -7.74 8.58 -10.19
C HIS A 75 -6.28 8.40 -10.61
N PRO A 76 -5.38 9.28 -10.14
CA PRO A 76 -3.96 9.19 -10.45
C PRO A 76 -3.27 8.01 -9.77
N SER A 77 -3.79 7.57 -8.61
CA SER A 77 -3.17 6.53 -7.79
C SER A 77 -4.16 5.47 -7.27
N GLY A 78 -3.60 4.36 -6.77
CA GLY A 78 -4.37 3.34 -6.05
C GLY A 78 -4.95 3.87 -4.74
N THR A 79 -4.26 4.75 -4.05
CA THR A 79 -4.69 5.38 -2.80
C THR A 79 -5.93 6.25 -3.02
N ASP A 80 -5.95 7.04 -4.10
CA ASP A 80 -7.12 7.87 -4.45
C ASP A 80 -8.35 7.01 -4.78
N ARG A 81 -8.14 5.88 -5.44
CA ARG A 81 -9.18 4.90 -5.75
C ARG A 81 -9.80 4.30 -4.49
N ILE A 82 -8.96 3.95 -3.51
CA ILE A 82 -9.44 3.44 -2.22
C ILE A 82 -10.15 4.54 -1.43
N ALA A 83 -9.66 5.77 -1.49
CA ALA A 83 -10.29 6.92 -0.83
C ALA A 83 -11.68 7.24 -1.42
N GLU A 84 -11.92 6.97 -2.71
CA GLU A 84 -13.27 7.04 -3.30
C GLU A 84 -14.21 6.05 -2.59
N LEU A 85 -13.79 4.79 -2.40
CA LEU A 85 -14.60 3.80 -1.70
C LEU A 85 -14.85 4.20 -0.26
N ALA A 86 -13.81 4.73 0.43
CA ALA A 86 -13.94 5.18 1.82
C ALA A 86 -14.97 6.31 1.98
N ARG A 87 -15.10 7.18 0.98
CA ARG A 87 -16.14 8.23 0.95
C ARG A 87 -17.49 7.65 0.57
N ARG A 88 -17.56 6.82 -0.46
CA ARG A 88 -18.81 6.26 -1.01
C ARG A 88 -19.53 5.34 -0.03
N PHE A 89 -18.76 4.55 0.73
CA PHE A 89 -19.28 3.65 1.76
C PHE A 89 -19.33 4.29 3.16
N GLU A 90 -18.99 5.56 3.26
CA GLU A 90 -19.02 6.34 4.51
C GLU A 90 -18.28 5.64 5.65
N TRP A 91 -17.12 5.01 5.34
CA TRP A 91 -16.35 4.33 6.37
C TRP A 91 -15.96 5.29 7.47
N ASP A 92 -16.13 4.83 8.72
CA ASP A 92 -15.71 5.58 9.91
C ASP A 92 -14.24 5.98 9.82
N ASP A 93 -13.89 7.13 10.35
CA ASP A 93 -12.52 7.66 10.24
C ASP A 93 -11.47 6.75 10.88
N ASP A 94 -11.85 5.97 11.89
CA ASP A 94 -10.99 4.97 12.54
C ASP A 94 -10.99 3.59 11.83
N GLN A 95 -11.82 3.37 10.83
CA GLN A 95 -11.83 2.12 10.08
C GLN A 95 -10.45 1.86 9.47
N ILE A 96 -9.88 0.69 9.75
CA ILE A 96 -8.60 0.28 9.17
C ILE A 96 -8.85 -0.29 7.78
N VAL A 97 -8.14 0.26 6.80
CA VAL A 97 -8.19 -0.14 5.39
C VAL A 97 -6.78 -0.50 4.92
N VAL A 98 -6.58 -1.72 4.46
CA VAL A 98 -5.29 -2.17 3.92
C VAL A 98 -5.30 -2.06 2.40
N ASN A 99 -4.35 -1.31 1.85
CA ASN A 99 -4.09 -1.20 0.41
C ASN A 99 -3.15 -2.34 0.00
N VAL A 100 -3.69 -3.36 -0.66
CA VAL A 100 -2.92 -4.49 -1.19
C VAL A 100 -2.67 -4.28 -2.67
N GLN A 101 -1.41 -4.13 -3.06
CA GLN A 101 -1.05 -3.85 -4.45
C GLN A 101 -1.51 -4.97 -5.39
N GLY A 102 -2.29 -4.62 -6.42
CA GLY A 102 -2.87 -5.58 -7.38
C GLY A 102 -1.86 -6.30 -8.28
N ASP A 103 -0.58 -6.01 -8.13
CA ASP A 103 0.52 -6.59 -8.88
C ASP A 103 1.52 -7.40 -8.03
N GLU A 104 1.13 -7.74 -6.81
CA GLU A 104 1.91 -8.59 -5.90
C GLU A 104 1.26 -9.98 -5.67
N PRO A 105 1.30 -10.89 -6.65
CA PRO A 105 0.60 -12.17 -6.59
C PRO A 105 1.12 -13.11 -5.48
N LEU A 106 2.29 -12.84 -4.93
CA LEU A 106 2.90 -13.60 -3.84
C LEU A 106 2.88 -12.87 -2.51
N ILE A 107 2.07 -11.81 -2.38
CA ILE A 107 1.94 -11.09 -1.10
C ILE A 107 1.55 -12.04 0.03
N SER A 108 2.25 -11.94 1.16
CA SER A 108 1.96 -12.82 2.29
C SER A 108 0.68 -12.38 3.03
N PRO A 109 -0.29 -13.30 3.23
CA PRO A 109 -1.45 -13.00 4.08
C PRO A 109 -1.06 -12.55 5.49
N VAL A 110 0.03 -13.10 6.03
CA VAL A 110 0.56 -12.73 7.35
C VAL A 110 1.03 -11.28 7.36
N SER A 111 1.70 -10.83 6.30
CA SER A 111 2.15 -9.43 6.19
C SER A 111 0.98 -8.46 6.11
N ILE A 112 -0.10 -8.81 5.39
CA ILE A 112 -1.33 -8.01 5.33
C ILE A 112 -1.93 -7.86 6.73
N ALA A 113 -2.12 -8.98 7.43
CA ALA A 113 -2.65 -8.99 8.79
C ALA A 113 -1.74 -8.25 9.80
N GLN A 114 -0.42 -8.36 9.63
CA GLN A 114 0.57 -7.67 10.47
C GLN A 114 0.45 -6.17 10.32
N THR A 115 0.36 -5.65 9.08
CA THR A 115 0.24 -4.22 8.80
C THR A 115 -1.05 -3.64 9.41
N ALA A 116 -2.17 -4.34 9.28
CA ALA A 116 -3.43 -3.93 9.91
C ALA A 116 -3.34 -3.91 11.44
N ARG A 117 -2.76 -4.95 12.04
CA ARG A 117 -2.57 -5.04 13.50
C ARG A 117 -1.63 -3.98 14.03
N LEU A 118 -0.57 -3.67 13.30
CA LEU A 118 0.36 -2.61 13.66
C LEU A 118 -0.37 -1.27 13.80
N LEU A 119 -1.22 -0.93 12.84
CA LEU A 119 -2.03 0.28 12.92
C LEU A 119 -3.05 0.27 14.08
N ALA A 120 -3.65 -0.89 14.35
CA ALA A 120 -4.58 -1.04 15.47
C ALA A 120 -3.90 -0.83 16.84
N TRP A 121 -2.64 -1.23 16.99
CA TRP A 121 -1.88 -1.05 18.23
C TRP A 121 -1.32 0.36 18.45
N HIS A 122 -1.29 1.17 17.40
CA HIS A 122 -0.79 2.55 17.45
C HIS A 122 -1.91 3.55 17.12
N PRO A 123 -2.73 3.95 18.12
CA PRO A 123 -3.88 4.84 17.88
C PRO A 123 -3.47 6.22 17.33
N ASP A 124 -2.26 6.67 17.62
CA ASP A 124 -1.73 7.93 17.11
C ASP A 124 -1.27 7.83 15.63
N ALA A 125 -1.09 6.61 15.12
CA ALA A 125 -0.68 6.42 13.73
C ALA A 125 -1.85 6.63 12.76
N THR A 126 -1.61 7.38 11.71
CA THR A 126 -2.52 7.52 10.56
C THR A 126 -2.32 6.39 9.56
N ILE A 127 -1.07 5.95 9.43
CA ILE A 127 -0.63 4.91 8.47
C ILE A 127 0.27 3.93 9.20
N ALA A 128 0.18 2.66 8.82
CA ALA A 128 1.21 1.66 9.08
C ALA A 128 1.71 1.08 7.77
N THR A 129 3.01 0.76 7.73
CA THR A 129 3.64 0.11 6.58
C THR A 129 4.71 -0.86 7.06
N LEU A 130 5.43 -1.50 6.16
CA LEU A 130 6.44 -2.48 6.49
C LEU A 130 7.82 -2.08 5.98
N ALA A 131 8.83 -2.56 6.67
CA ALA A 131 10.21 -2.50 6.22
C ALA A 131 10.91 -3.84 6.49
N ALA A 132 11.94 -4.12 5.70
CA ALA A 132 12.83 -5.26 5.88
C ALA A 132 14.29 -4.79 5.81
N PRO A 133 15.25 -5.52 6.40
CA PRO A 133 16.66 -5.30 6.12
C PRO A 133 16.91 -5.35 4.61
N LEU A 134 17.97 -4.69 4.16
CA LEU A 134 18.49 -4.92 2.82
C LEU A 134 19.15 -6.30 2.77
N ASP A 135 18.87 -7.04 1.71
CA ASP A 135 19.39 -8.41 1.54
C ASP A 135 20.84 -8.42 1.01
N ARG A 136 21.24 -7.34 0.35
CA ARG A 136 22.57 -7.17 -0.28
C ARG A 136 22.98 -5.70 -0.26
N ASP A 137 24.30 -5.48 -0.17
CA ASP A 137 24.89 -4.14 -0.07
C ASP A 137 24.61 -3.27 -1.30
N ASP A 138 24.54 -3.84 -2.51
CA ASP A 138 24.25 -3.12 -3.75
C ASP A 138 22.84 -2.53 -3.79
N GLN A 139 21.90 -3.05 -3.00
CA GLN A 139 20.55 -2.49 -2.88
C GLN A 139 20.53 -1.14 -2.16
N PHE A 140 21.55 -0.82 -1.37
CA PHE A 140 21.60 0.45 -0.67
C PHE A 140 21.71 1.65 -1.61
N GLU A 141 22.48 1.53 -2.68
CA GLU A 141 22.65 2.58 -3.69
C GLU A 141 21.59 2.52 -4.81
N ASP A 142 20.92 1.38 -4.97
CA ASP A 142 19.90 1.21 -6.02
C ASP A 142 18.63 2.04 -5.70
N PRO A 143 18.23 3.00 -6.55
CA PRO A 143 17.04 3.83 -6.34
C PRO A 143 15.72 3.06 -6.45
N ASN A 144 15.73 1.82 -6.96
CA ASN A 144 14.55 0.98 -7.02
C ASN A 144 14.19 0.40 -5.63
N PHE A 145 15.16 0.32 -4.72
CA PHE A 145 14.94 -0.01 -3.33
C PHE A 145 14.76 1.28 -2.52
N VAL A 146 13.53 1.57 -2.14
CA VAL A 146 13.24 2.73 -1.29
C VAL A 146 13.75 2.46 0.12
N LYS A 147 14.62 3.32 0.62
CA LYS A 147 15.11 3.26 2.00
C LYS A 147 14.17 4.00 2.92
N VAL A 148 14.10 3.56 4.17
CA VAL A 148 13.37 4.24 5.23
C VAL A 148 14.20 4.35 6.48
N VAL A 149 14.19 5.51 7.11
CA VAL A 149 14.77 5.77 8.42
C VAL A 149 13.66 5.97 9.44
N THR A 150 13.87 5.42 10.63
CA THR A 150 12.86 5.43 11.69
C THR A 150 13.43 5.94 12.99
N THR A 151 12.55 6.39 13.89
CA THR A 151 12.90 6.55 15.30
C THR A 151 13.13 5.18 15.93
N ARG A 152 13.67 5.17 17.15
CA ARG A 152 13.80 3.95 17.96
C ARG A 152 12.44 3.27 18.22
N ALA A 153 11.36 4.06 18.25
CA ALA A 153 10.01 3.56 18.49
C ALA A 153 9.28 3.12 17.21
N GLY A 154 9.95 3.08 16.06
CA GLY A 154 9.35 2.61 14.79
C GLY A 154 8.60 3.69 13.99
N TRP A 155 8.63 4.97 14.40
CA TRP A 155 8.02 6.03 13.61
C TRP A 155 8.90 6.39 12.42
N ALA A 156 8.33 6.43 11.23
CA ALA A 156 9.06 6.84 10.03
C ALA A 156 9.48 8.31 10.13
N LEU A 157 10.76 8.56 9.85
CA LEU A 157 11.31 9.92 9.77
C LEU A 157 11.34 10.39 8.31
N TYR A 158 11.76 9.52 7.39
CA TYR A 158 11.79 9.83 5.97
C TYR A 158 11.92 8.57 5.12
N PHE A 159 11.41 8.65 3.88
CA PHE A 159 11.58 7.64 2.84
C PHE A 159 12.35 8.28 1.68
N SER A 160 13.32 7.55 1.11
CA SER A 160 14.07 8.06 -0.03
C SER A 160 14.55 6.96 -0.97
N ARG A 161 14.68 7.31 -2.23
CA ARG A 161 15.42 6.49 -3.22
C ARG A 161 16.93 6.64 -3.04
N ALA A 162 17.39 7.76 -2.47
CA ALA A 162 18.79 7.97 -2.12
C ALA A 162 19.25 7.01 -1.01
N PRO A 163 20.56 6.75 -0.89
CA PRO A 163 21.12 5.98 0.22
C PRO A 163 20.99 6.75 1.53
N ILE A 164 20.03 6.36 2.36
CA ILE A 164 19.83 6.91 3.71
C ILE A 164 19.75 5.78 4.75
N PRO A 165 20.33 5.99 5.98
CA PRO A 165 21.17 7.11 6.38
C PRO A 165 22.55 7.05 5.71
N TRP A 166 23.15 8.21 5.41
CA TRP A 166 24.48 8.25 4.79
C TRP A 166 25.58 7.86 5.80
N PRO A 167 26.36 6.81 5.55
CA PRO A 167 27.45 6.39 6.43
C PRO A 167 28.67 7.29 6.22
N ARG A 168 28.92 8.23 7.14
CA ARG A 168 30.02 9.21 7.02
C ARG A 168 31.39 8.54 6.87
N ASP A 169 31.59 7.43 7.58
CA ASP A 169 32.87 6.74 7.62
C ASP A 169 32.98 5.61 6.57
N GLY A 170 32.04 5.57 5.65
CA GLY A 170 31.95 4.56 4.60
C GLY A 170 31.26 3.26 5.03
N GLY A 171 31.17 2.31 4.11
CA GLY A 171 30.47 1.04 4.31
C GLY A 171 28.97 1.12 4.07
N VAL A 172 28.26 0.02 4.29
CA VAL A 172 26.80 -0.07 4.21
C VAL A 172 26.25 -0.12 5.64
N PRO A 173 25.39 0.84 6.03
CA PRO A 173 24.77 0.84 7.36
C PRO A 173 23.71 -0.27 7.47
N ASP A 174 23.24 -0.54 8.69
CA ASP A 174 22.03 -1.33 8.93
C ASP A 174 20.80 -0.53 8.45
N ALA A 175 20.63 -0.51 7.12
CA ALA A 175 19.56 0.21 6.45
C ALA A 175 18.38 -0.73 6.16
N ARG A 176 17.19 -0.15 6.08
CA ARG A 176 15.95 -0.87 5.81
C ARG A 176 15.34 -0.44 4.49
N ARG A 177 14.92 -1.42 3.69
CA ARG A 177 14.06 -1.16 2.54
C ARG A 177 12.61 -1.10 2.97
N HIS A 178 11.90 -0.14 2.44
CA HIS A 178 10.46 -0.03 2.58
C HIS A 178 9.75 -1.08 1.72
N ILE A 179 8.66 -1.64 2.26
CA ILE A 179 7.76 -2.56 1.55
C ILE A 179 6.43 -1.84 1.34
N GLY A 180 6.00 -1.69 0.08
CA GLY A 180 4.84 -0.90 -0.35
C GLY A 180 3.46 -1.48 0.03
N LEU A 181 3.34 -2.06 1.21
CA LEU A 181 2.07 -2.51 1.78
C LEU A 181 1.65 -1.53 2.88
N TYR A 182 0.44 -1.00 2.79
CA TYR A 182 -0.02 0.06 3.68
C TYR A 182 -1.35 -0.29 4.34
N ALA A 183 -1.47 0.03 5.63
CA ALA A 183 -2.75 0.17 6.29
C ALA A 183 -2.99 1.66 6.61
N TYR A 184 -4.21 2.11 6.41
CA TYR A 184 -4.64 3.48 6.66
C TYR A 184 -5.79 3.50 7.65
N ARG A 185 -5.90 4.54 8.49
CA ARG A 185 -7.20 4.94 9.01
C ARG A 185 -7.96 5.65 7.90
N ALA A 186 -9.25 5.35 7.73
CA ALA A 186 -10.03 5.88 6.61
C ALA A 186 -10.09 7.41 6.61
N GLY A 187 -10.13 8.05 7.78
CA GLY A 187 -10.05 9.52 7.90
C GLY A 187 -8.74 10.07 7.33
N GLY A 188 -7.61 9.47 7.69
CA GLY A 188 -6.31 9.86 7.16
C GLY A 188 -6.18 9.61 5.65
N LEU A 189 -6.68 8.48 5.18
CA LEU A 189 -6.73 8.15 3.75
C LEU A 189 -7.53 9.21 2.95
N LYS A 190 -8.72 9.58 3.46
CA LYS A 190 -9.56 10.63 2.87
C LYS A 190 -8.85 11.99 2.84
N ALA A 191 -8.15 12.35 3.92
CA ALA A 191 -7.41 13.62 4.02
C ALA A 191 -6.21 13.67 3.07
N ILE A 192 -5.41 12.60 2.98
CA ILE A 192 -4.25 12.50 2.08
C ILE A 192 -4.70 12.60 0.62
N SER A 193 -5.76 11.87 0.24
CA SER A 193 -6.32 11.89 -1.12
C SER A 193 -6.92 13.26 -1.50
N ALA A 194 -7.44 14.01 -0.53
CA ALA A 194 -7.97 15.35 -0.77
C ALA A 194 -6.88 16.43 -0.91
N SER A 195 -5.64 16.11 -0.56
CA SER A 195 -4.51 17.04 -0.59
C SER A 195 -3.74 16.94 -1.90
N PRO A 196 -3.27 18.05 -2.47
CA PRO A 196 -2.44 18.01 -3.68
C PRO A 196 -1.10 17.30 -3.40
N PRO A 197 -0.46 16.74 -4.44
CA PRO A 197 0.90 16.21 -4.33
C PRO A 197 1.87 17.25 -3.76
N CYS A 198 2.79 16.84 -2.89
CA CYS A 198 3.82 17.72 -2.35
C CYS A 198 5.12 17.62 -3.16
N ALA A 199 5.98 18.65 -3.05
CA ALA A 199 7.24 18.70 -3.79
C ALA A 199 8.14 17.46 -3.57
N LEU A 200 8.20 16.94 -2.34
CA LEU A 200 9.01 15.75 -2.04
C LEU A 200 8.47 14.50 -2.74
N GLU A 201 7.15 14.33 -2.74
CA GLU A 201 6.48 13.23 -3.45
C GLU A 201 6.76 13.30 -4.95
N GLU A 202 6.69 14.49 -5.55
CA GLU A 202 6.94 14.69 -6.97
C GLU A 202 8.38 14.42 -7.37
N ILE A 203 9.35 14.79 -6.54
CA ILE A 203 10.78 14.56 -6.76
C ILE A 203 11.12 13.08 -6.63
N GLU A 204 10.75 12.46 -5.52
CA GLU A 204 11.09 11.08 -5.19
C GLU A 204 10.15 10.06 -5.87
N LYS A 205 8.98 10.49 -6.38
CA LYS A 205 7.88 9.62 -6.84
C LYS A 205 7.47 8.61 -5.77
N LEU A 206 7.30 9.13 -4.54
CA LEU A 206 6.94 8.38 -3.34
C LEU A 206 5.72 9.04 -2.67
N GLU A 207 4.55 8.46 -2.87
CA GLU A 207 3.26 9.01 -2.41
C GLU A 207 3.17 9.15 -0.88
N GLN A 208 3.82 8.25 -0.13
CA GLN A 208 3.84 8.31 1.34
C GLN A 208 4.55 9.55 1.89
N LEU A 209 5.34 10.26 1.09
CA LEU A 209 5.94 11.54 1.49
C LEU A 209 4.90 12.64 1.65
N ARG A 210 3.76 12.57 0.93
CA ARG A 210 2.62 13.47 1.13
C ARG A 210 2.06 13.34 2.54
N ALA A 211 1.96 12.12 3.04
CA ALA A 211 1.49 11.90 4.42
C ALA A 211 2.43 12.56 5.45
N LEU A 212 3.74 12.35 5.32
CA LEU A 212 4.73 13.01 6.21
C LEU A 212 4.68 14.53 6.07
N TRP A 213 4.50 15.06 4.85
CA TRP A 213 4.35 16.49 4.59
C TRP A 213 3.14 17.10 5.31
N LEU A 214 2.08 16.34 5.44
CA LEU A 214 0.86 16.70 6.17
C LEU A 214 0.96 16.43 7.68
N LEU A 215 2.15 16.15 8.20
CA LEU A 215 2.44 15.80 9.59
C LEU A 215 1.67 14.56 10.09
N SER A 216 1.27 13.68 9.17
CA SER A 216 0.70 12.38 9.53
C SER A 216 1.78 11.44 10.07
N LEU A 217 1.46 10.72 11.13
CA LEU A 217 2.38 9.75 11.72
C LEU A 217 2.28 8.41 10.97
N ILE A 218 3.44 7.91 10.52
CA ILE A 218 3.58 6.60 9.87
C ILE A 218 4.38 5.69 10.78
N HIS A 219 3.82 4.54 11.15
CA HIS A 219 4.51 3.51 11.94
C HIS A 219 5.00 2.34 11.07
N ILE A 220 6.16 1.75 11.43
CA ILE A 220 6.80 0.65 10.70
C ILE A 220 7.09 -0.51 11.65
#